data_2f121cb87ed20d7b2286b9506136625d
#
_entry.id   2f121cb87ed20d7b2286b9506136625d
#
_cell.length_a   1.000
_cell.length_b   1.000
_cell.length_c   1.000
_cell.angle_alpha   90.00
_cell.angle_beta   90.00
_cell.angle_gamma   90.00
#
_symmetry.space_group_name_H-M   'P 1'
#
loop_
_entity.id
_entity.type
_entity.pdbx_description
1 polymer ?
#
loop_
_entity_poly.entity_id
_entity_poly.type
_entity_poly.pdbx_seq_one_letter_code
_entity_poly.pdbx_strand_id
1 'polypeptide(L)'
;MKSKPNSVYSAIGSSSVLTFVLAAFPYAAVGETWQAVSSIFEERCVECHSGEYAPLGLVLDSYQSLMTGSENGLVVNVDAPGQSALVQRLTGAAEPRMPLDGPPFLSDLEIATVEAWLATGAIGSETERAETPEVNNPYADGQINYDEVAGIFGRHCVICHSDNGRYVTPPEGLRLSSLDNVLRGGERLAVLPGNAQASEIIRRVEGLSDPRMPLDGPPWLSDAETQLLRDWIGGGARSEDGTPATIPVGAKVRMRGILTGRHEIDGSAFVVTGGTRIDDAPRIGGRAEVRGHVSANGDIIANRVRDR
;
A
#
# COMPACT_ATOMS: atom_id res chain seq x y z
N MET A 1 -96.80 28.58 -40.97
CA MET A 1 -97.03 27.68 -39.90
C MET A 1 -95.98 26.67 -39.83
N LYS A 2 -94.83 26.83 -39.54
CA LYS A 2 -93.81 25.89 -39.08
C LYS A 2 -92.50 26.70 -38.85
N SER A 3 -92.22 27.04 -37.63
CA SER A 3 -90.97 27.65 -37.17
C SER A 3 -89.88 26.58 -37.12
N LYS A 4 -88.72 26.94 -37.64
CA LYS A 4 -87.49 26.19 -37.46
C LYS A 4 -86.79 26.69 -36.19
N PRO A 5 -86.13 25.84 -35.40
CA PRO A 5 -85.21 26.33 -34.37
C PRO A 5 -83.76 26.41 -34.88
N ASN A 6 -83.09 27.43 -34.45
CA ASN A 6 -81.68 27.70 -34.70
C ASN A 6 -80.80 26.75 -33.90
N SER A 7 -79.80 26.20 -34.59
CA SER A 7 -78.68 25.41 -33.98
C SER A 7 -77.58 26.38 -33.53
N VAL A 8 -77.22 26.33 -32.25
CA VAL A 8 -76.07 27.06 -31.69
C VAL A 8 -74.89 26.08 -31.63
N TYR A 9 -73.85 26.35 -32.43
CA TYR A 9 -72.60 25.63 -32.35
C TYR A 9 -71.83 26.13 -31.11
N SER A 10 -71.56 25.20 -30.18
CA SER A 10 -70.63 25.38 -29.07
C SER A 10 -69.25 24.96 -29.48
N ALA A 11 -68.31 25.87 -29.56
CA ALA A 11 -66.92 25.58 -29.83
C ALA A 11 -66.25 25.13 -28.52
N ILE A 12 -65.83 23.89 -28.46
CA ILE A 12 -65.00 23.32 -27.39
C ILE A 12 -63.56 23.63 -27.72
N GLY A 13 -63.00 24.61 -27.01
CA GLY A 13 -61.56 24.89 -27.09
C GLY A 13 -60.74 23.83 -26.35
N SER A 14 -59.97 23.03 -27.10
CA SER A 14 -59.03 22.11 -26.56
C SER A 14 -57.76 22.87 -26.10
N SER A 15 -57.62 23.11 -24.78
CA SER A 15 -56.37 23.54 -24.20
C SER A 15 -55.40 22.37 -24.13
N SER A 16 -54.42 22.34 -25.05
CA SER A 16 -53.27 21.42 -24.95
C SER A 16 -52.33 21.91 -23.85
N VAL A 17 -52.35 21.23 -22.70
CA VAL A 17 -51.35 21.40 -21.67
C VAL A 17 -50.09 20.68 -22.13
N LEU A 18 -49.09 21.49 -22.52
CA LEU A 18 -47.75 20.98 -22.85
C LEU A 18 -47.04 20.66 -21.53
N THR A 19 -47.06 19.36 -21.16
CA THR A 19 -46.32 18.88 -19.99
C THR A 19 -44.84 18.80 -20.36
N PHE A 20 -44.06 19.78 -19.88
CA PHE A 20 -42.60 19.68 -19.94
C PHE A 20 -42.15 18.62 -18.96
N VAL A 21 -41.79 17.45 -19.45
CA VAL A 21 -41.05 16.45 -18.69
C VAL A 21 -39.60 16.94 -18.62
N LEU A 22 -39.22 17.53 -17.50
CA LEU A 22 -37.79 17.70 -17.18
C LEU A 22 -37.21 16.32 -17.00
N ALA A 23 -36.51 15.83 -18.02
CA ALA A 23 -35.63 14.67 -17.88
C ALA A 23 -34.51 15.08 -16.90
N ALA A 24 -34.60 14.61 -15.67
CA ALA A 24 -33.49 14.65 -14.74
C ALA A 24 -32.41 13.72 -15.31
N PHE A 25 -31.46 14.28 -16.05
CA PHE A 25 -30.22 13.57 -16.33
C PHE A 25 -29.54 13.31 -15.00
N PRO A 26 -29.15 12.08 -14.66
CA PRO A 26 -28.30 11.85 -13.51
C PRO A 26 -27.03 12.63 -13.77
N TYR A 27 -26.80 13.64 -12.94
CA TYR A 27 -25.52 14.32 -12.86
C TYR A 27 -24.56 13.23 -12.32
N ALA A 28 -23.85 12.58 -13.23
CA ALA A 28 -22.72 11.75 -12.82
C ALA A 28 -21.79 12.70 -12.03
N ALA A 29 -21.62 12.45 -10.76
CA ALA A 29 -20.64 13.17 -9.97
C ALA A 29 -19.30 12.96 -10.67
N VAL A 30 -18.86 13.98 -11.40
CA VAL A 30 -17.49 14.05 -11.92
C VAL A 30 -16.64 14.13 -10.67
N GLY A 31 -15.95 13.04 -10.32
CA GLY A 31 -15.03 13.05 -9.20
C GLY A 31 -14.01 14.18 -9.39
N GLU A 32 -13.58 14.78 -8.29
CA GLU A 32 -12.57 15.82 -8.32
C GLU A 32 -11.30 15.29 -9.01
N THR A 33 -10.67 16.17 -9.78
CA THR A 33 -9.53 15.83 -10.61
C THR A 33 -8.21 16.20 -9.91
N TRP A 34 -7.12 15.58 -10.32
CA TRP A 34 -5.77 16.01 -9.91
C TRP A 34 -5.55 17.51 -10.17
N GLN A 35 -6.04 18.04 -11.29
CA GLN A 35 -5.90 19.45 -11.61
C GLN A 35 -6.52 20.37 -10.55
N ALA A 36 -7.64 20.00 -9.96
CA ALA A 36 -8.25 20.77 -8.88
C ALA A 36 -7.39 20.72 -7.61
N VAL A 37 -6.82 19.56 -7.30
CA VAL A 37 -5.94 19.35 -6.13
C VAL A 37 -4.59 20.03 -6.32
N SER A 38 -3.97 19.91 -7.51
CA SER A 38 -2.68 20.56 -7.79
C SER A 38 -2.75 22.08 -7.68
N SER A 39 -3.85 22.68 -8.10
CA SER A 39 -4.05 24.13 -7.93
C SER A 39 -4.06 24.55 -6.45
N ILE A 40 -4.68 23.75 -5.57
CA ILE A 40 -4.64 24.00 -4.12
C ILE A 40 -3.20 23.84 -3.60
N PHE A 41 -2.47 22.83 -4.05
CA PHE A 41 -1.09 22.60 -3.60
C PHE A 41 -0.14 23.68 -4.10
N GLU A 42 -0.25 24.12 -5.36
CA GLU A 42 0.53 25.22 -5.91
C GLU A 42 0.37 26.50 -5.08
N GLU A 43 -0.85 26.82 -4.67
CA GLU A 43 -1.15 28.03 -3.91
C GLU A 43 -0.75 27.93 -2.43
N ARG A 44 -0.84 26.75 -1.81
CA ARG A 44 -0.82 26.61 -0.35
C ARG A 44 0.32 25.73 0.21
N CYS A 45 1.01 24.95 -0.62
CA CYS A 45 1.91 23.91 -0.14
C CYS A 45 3.28 23.92 -0.79
N VAL A 46 3.35 24.18 -2.11
CA VAL A 46 4.56 24.01 -2.93
C VAL A 46 5.68 24.96 -2.50
N GLU A 47 5.35 26.14 -1.94
CA GLU A 47 6.37 27.07 -1.44
C GLU A 47 7.34 26.40 -0.44
N CYS A 48 6.81 25.50 0.42
CA CYS A 48 7.61 24.77 1.39
C CYS A 48 7.87 23.32 0.99
N HIS A 49 6.98 22.72 0.19
CA HIS A 49 7.01 21.31 -0.19
C HIS A 49 7.40 21.12 -1.66
N SER A 50 8.56 21.69 -2.07
CA SER A 50 9.14 21.51 -3.39
C SER A 50 10.65 21.38 -3.34
N GLY A 51 11.22 20.72 -4.36
CA GLY A 51 12.66 20.57 -4.57
C GLY A 51 13.37 19.72 -3.52
N GLU A 52 14.70 19.79 -3.55
CA GLU A 52 15.61 18.94 -2.78
C GLU A 52 15.51 19.15 -1.24
N TYR A 53 15.07 20.34 -0.81
CA TYR A 53 14.99 20.69 0.61
C TYR A 53 13.58 20.62 1.21
N ALA A 54 12.66 19.96 0.51
CA ALA A 54 11.30 19.76 1.01
C ALA A 54 11.32 19.04 2.37
N PRO A 55 10.58 19.55 3.39
CA PRO A 55 10.55 18.93 4.70
C PRO A 55 10.17 17.46 4.64
N LEU A 56 10.98 16.60 5.27
CA LEU A 56 10.83 15.14 5.26
C LEU A 56 10.78 14.53 3.85
N GLY A 57 11.39 15.19 2.87
CA GLY A 57 11.37 14.75 1.49
C GLY A 57 9.99 14.77 0.84
N LEU A 58 8.97 15.37 1.48
CA LEU A 58 7.64 15.45 0.92
C LEU A 58 7.56 16.57 -0.13
N VAL A 59 7.49 16.18 -1.40
CA VAL A 59 7.37 17.09 -2.54
C VAL A 59 5.94 17.03 -3.07
N LEU A 60 5.30 18.19 -3.23
CA LEU A 60 3.88 18.33 -3.60
C LEU A 60 3.67 19.11 -4.91
N ASP A 61 4.73 19.32 -5.69
CA ASP A 61 4.72 20.07 -6.94
C ASP A 61 4.24 19.26 -8.15
N SER A 62 4.12 17.96 -7.99
CA SER A 62 3.64 17.06 -9.03
C SER A 62 2.86 15.87 -8.47
N TYR A 63 2.00 15.29 -9.30
CA TYR A 63 1.28 14.06 -8.97
C TYR A 63 2.25 12.94 -8.57
N GLN A 64 3.31 12.76 -9.35
CA GLN A 64 4.31 11.71 -9.14
C GLN A 64 4.99 11.85 -7.77
N SER A 65 5.45 13.06 -7.45
CA SER A 65 6.13 13.35 -6.18
C SER A 65 5.20 13.12 -4.99
N LEU A 66 3.94 13.58 -5.07
CA LEU A 66 2.94 13.31 -4.02
C LEU A 66 2.73 11.80 -3.80
N MET A 67 2.61 11.02 -4.88
CA MET A 67 2.39 9.58 -4.79
C MET A 67 3.63 8.81 -4.31
N THR A 68 4.82 9.39 -4.44
CA THR A 68 6.05 8.87 -3.83
C THR A 68 6.02 8.99 -2.31
N GLY A 69 5.37 10.04 -1.78
CA GLY A 69 5.21 10.27 -0.35
C GLY A 69 6.38 11.02 0.28
N SER A 70 6.75 10.64 1.49
CA SER A 70 7.77 11.30 2.32
C SER A 70 8.73 10.28 2.93
N GLU A 71 9.76 10.74 3.64
CA GLU A 71 10.64 9.89 4.46
C GLU A 71 9.86 9.03 5.48
N ASN A 72 8.66 9.46 5.87
CA ASN A 72 7.78 8.72 6.76
C ASN A 72 6.81 7.78 6.02
N GLY A 73 6.94 7.61 4.71
CA GLY A 73 6.09 6.81 3.86
C GLY A 73 5.03 7.61 3.13
N LEU A 74 4.07 6.89 2.52
CA LEU A 74 3.00 7.51 1.75
C LEU A 74 2.12 8.42 2.61
N VAL A 75 1.78 9.57 2.05
CA VAL A 75 0.88 10.55 2.68
C VAL A 75 -0.56 10.41 2.19
N VAL A 76 -0.77 9.62 1.14
CA VAL A 76 -2.05 9.33 0.49
C VAL A 76 -2.50 7.91 0.82
N ASN A 77 -3.77 7.76 1.24
CA ASN A 77 -4.42 6.47 1.46
C ASN A 77 -5.78 6.49 0.74
N VAL A 78 -5.84 5.86 -0.43
CA VAL A 78 -7.06 5.83 -1.26
C VAL A 78 -8.13 4.89 -0.69
N ASP A 79 -7.76 3.89 0.09
CA ASP A 79 -8.69 2.94 0.70
C ASP A 79 -9.40 3.55 1.92
N ALA A 80 -8.78 4.54 2.56
CA ALA A 80 -9.32 5.27 3.69
C ALA A 80 -8.92 6.75 3.63
N PRO A 81 -9.52 7.56 2.74
CA PRO A 81 -9.14 8.95 2.47
C PRO A 81 -8.94 9.82 3.72
N GLY A 82 -9.89 9.78 4.66
CA GLY A 82 -9.81 10.53 5.91
C GLY A 82 -8.70 10.07 6.87
N GLN A 83 -8.07 8.92 6.61
CA GLN A 83 -6.91 8.42 7.35
C GLN A 83 -5.59 8.71 6.62
N SER A 84 -5.62 9.31 5.45
CA SER A 84 -4.42 9.81 4.78
C SER A 84 -3.68 10.78 5.68
N ALA A 85 -2.39 10.64 5.85
CA ALA A 85 -1.57 11.58 6.62
C ALA A 85 -1.73 13.00 6.10
N LEU A 86 -1.88 13.17 4.78
CA LEU A 86 -2.22 14.43 4.14
C LEU A 86 -3.49 15.03 4.73
N VAL A 87 -4.62 14.32 4.68
CA VAL A 87 -5.92 14.80 5.18
C VAL A 87 -5.88 15.08 6.68
N GLN A 88 -5.26 14.21 7.45
CA GLN A 88 -5.14 14.42 8.90
C GLN A 88 -4.37 15.71 9.25
N ARG A 89 -3.33 16.06 8.46
CA ARG A 89 -2.60 17.31 8.63
C ARG A 89 -3.43 18.53 8.18
N LEU A 90 -4.16 18.42 7.08
CA LEU A 90 -5.02 19.53 6.59
C LEU A 90 -6.16 19.83 7.56
N THR A 91 -6.79 18.80 8.12
CA THR A 91 -7.89 18.95 9.10
C THR A 91 -7.42 19.34 10.50
N GLY A 92 -6.15 19.10 10.83
CA GLY A 92 -5.62 19.25 12.19
C GLY A 92 -5.91 18.04 13.08
N ALA A 93 -6.35 16.92 12.52
CA ALA A 93 -6.48 15.65 13.26
C ALA A 93 -5.09 15.09 13.65
N ALA A 94 -4.04 15.47 12.94
CA ALA A 94 -2.64 15.22 13.30
C ALA A 94 -1.84 16.53 13.38
N GLU A 95 -0.92 16.61 14.34
CA GLU A 95 -0.05 17.77 14.55
C GLU A 95 1.34 17.58 13.91
N PRO A 96 1.96 18.67 13.38
CA PRO A 96 1.39 20.01 13.24
C PRO A 96 0.33 20.08 12.15
N ARG A 97 -0.70 20.92 12.34
CA ARG A 97 -1.67 21.21 11.29
C ARG A 97 -0.98 21.94 10.13
N MET A 98 -1.35 21.61 8.90
CA MET A 98 -0.84 22.23 7.69
C MET A 98 -1.88 23.14 7.02
N PRO A 99 -1.42 24.20 6.34
CA PRO A 99 -0.06 24.70 6.26
C PRO A 99 0.43 25.32 7.58
N LEU A 100 1.74 25.35 7.83
CA LEU A 100 2.32 25.85 9.09
C LEU A 100 2.15 27.35 9.31
N ASP A 101 1.99 28.13 8.25
CA ASP A 101 1.76 29.57 8.25
C ASP A 101 0.28 29.96 8.52
N GLY A 102 -0.57 28.97 8.69
CA GLY A 102 -1.96 29.21 9.08
C GLY A 102 -2.11 29.78 10.49
N PRO A 103 -3.25 30.46 10.82
CA PRO A 103 -4.40 30.77 9.97
C PRO A 103 -4.13 31.90 8.96
N PRO A 104 -4.75 31.90 7.76
CA PRO A 104 -5.85 30.99 7.38
C PRO A 104 -5.36 29.60 6.97
N PHE A 105 -6.00 28.57 7.51
CA PHE A 105 -5.84 27.20 7.02
C PHE A 105 -6.67 26.98 5.74
N LEU A 106 -6.57 25.79 5.14
CA LEU A 106 -7.45 25.44 4.04
C LEU A 106 -8.92 25.52 4.48
N SER A 107 -9.77 25.99 3.55
CA SER A 107 -11.21 25.99 3.75
C SER A 107 -11.77 24.56 3.72
N ASP A 108 -12.97 24.38 4.29
CA ASP A 108 -13.65 23.07 4.26
C ASP A 108 -13.89 22.60 2.82
N LEU A 109 -14.05 23.51 1.86
CA LEU A 109 -14.22 23.18 0.44
C LEU A 109 -12.92 22.64 -0.17
N GLU A 110 -11.78 23.28 0.10
CA GLU A 110 -10.48 22.81 -0.39
C GLU A 110 -10.12 21.43 0.20
N ILE A 111 -10.39 21.23 1.48
CA ILE A 111 -10.20 19.93 2.14
C ILE A 111 -11.12 18.87 1.50
N ALA A 112 -12.41 19.21 1.31
CA ALA A 112 -13.37 18.30 0.68
C ALA A 112 -12.98 17.95 -0.76
N THR A 113 -12.38 18.88 -1.52
CA THR A 113 -11.84 18.62 -2.86
C THR A 113 -10.72 17.57 -2.82
N VAL A 114 -9.78 17.69 -1.88
CA VAL A 114 -8.72 16.71 -1.70
C VAL A 114 -9.30 15.34 -1.28
N GLU A 115 -10.23 15.31 -0.33
CA GLU A 115 -10.86 14.06 0.12
C GLU A 115 -11.66 13.39 -0.99
N ALA A 116 -12.41 14.16 -1.79
CA ALA A 116 -13.19 13.64 -2.91
C ALA A 116 -12.29 13.04 -4.00
N TRP A 117 -11.17 13.71 -4.31
CA TRP A 117 -10.17 13.18 -5.24
C TRP A 117 -9.55 11.87 -4.72
N LEU A 118 -9.19 11.79 -3.44
CA LEU A 118 -8.68 10.56 -2.83
C LEU A 118 -9.72 9.44 -2.91
N ALA A 119 -10.99 9.74 -2.68
CA ALA A 119 -12.09 8.76 -2.74
C ALA A 119 -12.34 8.22 -4.16
N THR A 120 -11.90 8.94 -5.20
CA THR A 120 -11.93 8.42 -6.59
C THR A 120 -10.71 7.57 -6.94
N GLY A 121 -9.84 7.28 -5.99
CA GLY A 121 -8.61 6.50 -6.18
C GLY A 121 -7.39 7.37 -6.46
N ALA A 122 -7.44 8.67 -6.16
CA ALA A 122 -6.33 9.62 -6.39
C ALA A 122 -5.78 9.57 -7.82
N ILE A 123 -6.67 9.61 -8.81
CA ILE A 123 -6.31 9.44 -10.22
C ILE A 123 -5.65 10.72 -10.75
N GLY A 124 -4.48 10.60 -11.38
CA GLY A 124 -3.80 11.67 -12.11
C GLY A 124 -4.53 12.08 -13.41
N SER A 125 -4.10 13.18 -14.03
CA SER A 125 -4.59 13.56 -15.35
C SER A 125 -4.18 12.56 -16.43
N GLU A 126 -4.87 12.58 -17.60
CA GLU A 126 -4.49 11.69 -18.72
C GLU A 126 -3.04 11.96 -19.22
N THR A 127 -2.56 13.20 -19.11
CA THR A 127 -1.20 13.58 -19.47
C THR A 127 -0.20 13.02 -18.46
N GLU A 128 -0.51 13.09 -17.17
CA GLU A 128 0.31 12.51 -16.12
C GLU A 128 0.21 10.98 -16.08
N ARG A 129 -0.91 10.42 -16.55
CA ARG A 129 -1.04 8.97 -16.82
C ARG A 129 -0.17 8.51 -17.99
N ALA A 130 0.07 9.39 -18.98
CA ALA A 130 0.95 9.09 -20.11
C ALA A 130 2.44 9.26 -19.75
N GLU A 131 2.73 10.08 -18.72
CA GLU A 131 4.07 10.27 -18.15
C GLU A 131 4.32 9.37 -16.94
N THR A 132 3.27 8.85 -16.26
CA THR A 132 3.42 7.66 -15.45
C THR A 132 3.76 6.52 -16.42
N PRO A 133 4.91 5.85 -16.25
CA PRO A 133 5.09 4.56 -16.89
C PRO A 133 3.79 3.81 -16.58
N GLU A 134 3.16 3.20 -17.59
CA GLU A 134 1.88 2.47 -17.54
C GLU A 134 1.66 1.94 -16.14
N VAL A 135 0.41 2.09 -15.59
CA VAL A 135 0.09 1.42 -14.30
C VAL A 135 0.74 0.06 -14.41
N ASN A 136 1.95 -0.02 -13.83
CA ASN A 136 2.84 -1.12 -14.11
C ASN A 136 2.02 -2.34 -13.80
N ASN A 137 1.54 -3.01 -14.84
CA ASN A 137 1.21 -4.39 -14.63
C ASN A 137 2.53 -4.98 -14.13
N PRO A 138 2.71 -5.23 -12.83
CA PRO A 138 3.99 -5.66 -12.28
C PRO A 138 4.46 -6.97 -12.90
N TYR A 139 3.63 -7.53 -13.78
CA TYR A 139 3.87 -8.74 -14.54
C TYR A 139 4.06 -8.47 -16.04
N ALA A 140 4.14 -7.20 -16.48
CA ALA A 140 4.14 -6.87 -17.92
C ALA A 140 5.38 -7.38 -18.64
N ASP A 141 6.54 -7.36 -18.00
CA ASP A 141 7.81 -7.91 -18.49
C ASP A 141 8.11 -9.31 -17.93
N GLY A 142 7.21 -9.85 -17.09
CA GLY A 142 7.39 -11.15 -16.43
C GLY A 142 8.39 -11.12 -15.27
N GLN A 143 8.85 -9.94 -14.85
CA GLN A 143 9.75 -9.76 -13.71
C GLN A 143 9.15 -8.72 -12.77
N ILE A 144 9.32 -8.90 -11.47
CA ILE A 144 8.90 -7.94 -10.47
C ILE A 144 10.16 -7.37 -9.83
N ASN A 145 10.27 -6.05 -9.84
CA ASN A 145 11.39 -5.28 -9.32
C ASN A 145 10.99 -4.57 -8.03
N TYR A 146 11.93 -3.92 -7.35
CA TYR A 146 11.68 -3.30 -6.04
C TYR A 146 10.69 -2.12 -6.11
N ASP A 147 10.74 -1.32 -7.15
CA ASP A 147 9.83 -0.17 -7.34
C ASP A 147 8.35 -0.58 -7.33
N GLU A 148 8.02 -1.78 -7.82
CA GLU A 148 6.66 -2.31 -7.84
C GLU A 148 6.15 -2.73 -6.45
N VAL A 149 7.06 -3.08 -5.53
CA VAL A 149 6.72 -3.47 -4.15
C VAL A 149 7.02 -2.38 -3.12
N ALA A 150 7.81 -1.36 -3.46
CA ALA A 150 8.20 -0.29 -2.55
C ALA A 150 7.01 0.41 -1.90
N GLY A 151 5.93 0.64 -2.68
CA GLY A 151 4.70 1.21 -2.20
C GLY A 151 4.01 0.38 -1.10
N ILE A 152 4.14 -0.94 -1.10
CA ILE A 152 3.60 -1.83 -0.06
C ILE A 152 4.36 -1.59 1.25
N PHE A 153 5.69 -1.54 1.20
CA PHE A 153 6.52 -1.22 2.38
C PHE A 153 6.17 0.15 2.95
N GLY A 154 6.04 1.17 2.08
CA GLY A 154 5.68 2.53 2.46
C GLY A 154 4.34 2.59 3.20
N ARG A 155 3.30 1.97 2.65
CA ARG A 155 1.95 2.00 3.23
C ARG A 155 1.83 1.25 4.54
N HIS A 156 2.45 0.06 4.64
CA HIS A 156 2.11 -0.89 5.72
C HIS A 156 3.22 -1.10 6.74
N CYS A 157 4.47 -0.74 6.43
CA CYS A 157 5.61 -1.19 7.21
C CYS A 157 6.48 -0.07 7.78
N VAL A 158 6.81 0.93 6.95
CA VAL A 158 7.79 1.98 7.25
C VAL A 158 7.40 2.81 8.48
N ILE A 159 6.10 3.00 8.74
CA ILE A 159 5.61 3.74 9.91
C ILE A 159 6.14 3.18 11.24
N CYS A 160 6.45 1.88 11.28
CA CYS A 160 7.04 1.23 12.46
C CYS A 160 8.47 0.78 12.24
N HIS A 161 8.84 0.47 11.00
CA HIS A 161 10.12 -0.12 10.61
C HIS A 161 11.00 0.88 9.84
N SER A 162 11.19 2.08 10.41
CA SER A 162 12.14 3.11 9.95
C SER A 162 12.75 3.85 11.12
N ASP A 163 13.83 4.59 10.89
CA ASP A 163 14.48 5.40 11.93
C ASP A 163 13.63 6.59 12.38
N ASN A 164 12.75 7.08 11.50
CA ASN A 164 11.85 8.20 11.77
C ASN A 164 10.40 7.75 11.99
N GLY A 165 10.19 6.47 12.28
CA GLY A 165 8.88 5.88 12.47
C GLY A 165 8.31 6.08 13.88
N ARG A 166 7.24 5.33 14.18
CA ARG A 166 6.54 5.37 15.48
C ARG A 166 7.44 5.03 16.68
N TYR A 167 8.49 4.26 16.47
CA TYR A 167 9.42 3.82 17.52
C TYR A 167 10.77 4.49 17.38
N VAL A 168 11.35 4.91 18.48
CA VAL A 168 12.71 5.51 18.54
C VAL A 168 13.77 4.58 17.93
N THR A 169 13.58 3.27 18.09
CA THR A 169 14.39 2.25 17.44
C THR A 169 13.45 1.27 16.76
N PRO A 170 13.64 1.01 15.48
CA PRO A 170 12.79 0.03 14.76
C PRO A 170 12.79 -1.33 15.48
N PRO A 171 11.62 -1.96 15.64
CA PRO A 171 11.51 -3.28 16.28
C PRO A 171 12.47 -4.30 15.64
N GLU A 172 13.21 -5.03 16.49
CA GLU A 172 14.23 -6.01 16.09
C GLU A 172 15.34 -5.41 15.19
N GLY A 173 15.52 -4.09 15.17
CA GLY A 173 16.46 -3.38 14.30
C GLY A 173 16.10 -3.45 12.82
N LEU A 174 14.88 -3.92 12.48
CA LEU A 174 14.42 -4.10 11.11
C LEU A 174 13.98 -2.76 10.52
N ARG A 175 14.62 -2.35 9.43
CA ARG A 175 14.25 -1.19 8.61
C ARG A 175 13.71 -1.67 7.28
N LEU A 176 12.65 -1.04 6.80
CA LEU A 176 11.96 -1.40 5.56
C LEU A 176 11.77 -0.18 4.63
N SER A 177 12.57 0.88 4.83
CA SER A 177 12.46 2.14 4.10
C SER A 177 13.26 2.20 2.79
N SER A 178 14.07 1.18 2.49
CA SER A 178 14.79 1.06 1.23
C SER A 178 15.12 -0.40 0.93
N LEU A 179 15.43 -0.72 -0.33
CA LEU A 179 15.83 -2.06 -0.75
C LEU A 179 17.01 -2.58 0.09
N ASP A 180 18.05 -1.78 0.27
CA ASP A 180 19.22 -2.16 1.07
C ASP A 180 18.85 -2.54 2.51
N ASN A 181 17.94 -1.79 3.11
CA ASN A 181 17.46 -2.05 4.46
C ASN A 181 16.62 -3.33 4.54
N VAL A 182 15.74 -3.53 3.56
CA VAL A 182 14.90 -4.74 3.44
C VAL A 182 15.77 -5.98 3.31
N LEU A 183 16.78 -5.95 2.43
CA LEU A 183 17.70 -7.06 2.19
C LEU A 183 18.67 -7.29 3.35
N ARG A 184 19.10 -6.23 4.04
CA ARG A 184 19.95 -6.34 5.24
C ARG A 184 19.21 -7.04 6.37
N GLY A 185 17.89 -6.82 6.49
CA GLY A 185 17.10 -7.30 7.61
C GLY A 185 17.42 -6.59 8.93
N GLY A 186 17.07 -7.21 10.04
CA GLY A 186 17.34 -6.75 11.39
C GLY A 186 18.19 -7.77 12.17
N GLU A 187 17.76 -8.15 13.37
CA GLU A 187 18.41 -9.25 14.14
C GLU A 187 18.42 -10.55 13.35
N ARG A 188 17.52 -10.67 12.40
CA ARG A 188 17.33 -11.81 11.49
C ARG A 188 17.00 -11.32 10.09
N LEU A 189 17.16 -12.24 9.14
CA LEU A 189 16.77 -12.00 7.77
C LEU A 189 15.24 -11.85 7.66
N ALA A 190 14.78 -10.77 7.01
CA ALA A 190 13.36 -10.55 6.72
C ALA A 190 12.98 -11.14 5.35
N VAL A 191 13.85 -10.99 4.37
CA VAL A 191 13.68 -11.45 2.98
C VAL A 191 14.80 -12.42 2.62
N LEU A 192 14.46 -13.63 2.19
CA LEU A 192 15.39 -14.57 1.59
C LEU A 192 15.17 -14.59 0.07
N PRO A 193 16.04 -13.94 -0.73
CA PRO A 193 15.89 -13.91 -2.17
C PRO A 193 15.74 -15.31 -2.78
N GLY A 194 14.75 -15.49 -3.65
CA GLY A 194 14.42 -16.76 -4.26
C GLY A 194 13.54 -17.69 -3.39
N ASN A 195 13.26 -17.32 -2.12
CA ASN A 195 12.44 -18.17 -1.24
C ASN A 195 11.44 -17.35 -0.40
N ALA A 196 10.31 -17.04 -1.00
CA ALA A 196 9.25 -16.28 -0.35
C ALA A 196 8.69 -16.99 0.90
N GLN A 197 8.48 -18.31 0.81
CA GLN A 197 7.89 -19.09 1.90
C GLN A 197 8.76 -19.13 3.17
N ALA A 198 10.06 -19.06 3.02
CA ALA A 198 11.00 -18.99 4.14
C ALA A 198 11.25 -17.57 4.64
N SER A 199 10.85 -16.56 3.89
CA SER A 199 11.03 -15.14 4.23
C SER A 199 10.12 -14.75 5.40
N GLU A 200 10.71 -14.24 6.49
CA GLU A 200 9.96 -13.88 7.69
C GLU A 200 8.88 -12.84 7.41
N ILE A 201 9.12 -11.93 6.47
CA ILE A 201 8.12 -10.92 6.10
C ILE A 201 6.83 -11.55 5.57
N ILE A 202 6.92 -12.51 4.67
CA ILE A 202 5.75 -13.24 4.14
C ILE A 202 5.06 -14.00 5.27
N ARG A 203 5.83 -14.70 6.09
CA ARG A 203 5.31 -15.47 7.23
C ARG A 203 4.55 -14.58 8.23
N ARG A 204 4.99 -13.33 8.38
CA ARG A 204 4.33 -12.35 9.25
C ARG A 204 3.07 -11.78 8.64
N VAL A 205 3.09 -11.36 7.37
CA VAL A 205 1.90 -10.78 6.73
C VAL A 205 0.79 -11.81 6.56
N GLU A 206 1.13 -13.08 6.36
CA GLU A 206 0.17 -14.19 6.29
C GLU A 206 -0.28 -14.71 7.66
N GLY A 207 0.37 -14.29 8.75
CA GLY A 207 0.06 -14.77 10.10
C GLY A 207 0.57 -16.17 10.42
N LEU A 208 1.50 -16.70 9.64
CA LEU A 208 2.19 -17.97 9.93
C LEU A 208 3.17 -17.84 11.10
N SER A 209 3.75 -16.63 11.27
CA SER A 209 4.60 -16.24 12.41
C SER A 209 3.92 -15.17 13.26
N ASP A 210 4.04 -15.27 14.59
CA ASP A 210 3.51 -14.30 15.54
C ASP A 210 4.55 -13.22 15.91
N PRO A 211 4.10 -11.95 16.07
CA PRO A 211 2.77 -11.42 15.76
C PRO A 211 2.55 -11.28 14.26
N ARG A 212 1.30 -11.37 13.80
CA ARG A 212 0.95 -11.02 12.42
C ARG A 212 1.22 -9.55 12.18
N MET A 213 1.68 -9.20 10.97
CA MET A 213 1.97 -7.83 10.55
C MET A 213 1.05 -7.40 9.41
N PRO A 214 0.73 -6.09 9.33
CA PRO A 214 1.06 -5.04 10.30
C PRO A 214 0.31 -5.24 11.62
N LEU A 215 0.85 -4.72 12.74
CA LEU A 215 0.27 -4.90 14.08
C LEU A 215 -1.06 -4.18 14.29
N ASP A 216 -1.31 -3.13 13.55
CA ASP A 216 -2.53 -2.32 13.58
C ASP A 216 -3.64 -2.87 12.67
N GLY A 217 -3.40 -4.00 11.99
CA GLY A 217 -4.46 -4.72 11.27
C GLY A 217 -5.54 -5.30 12.19
N PRO A 218 -6.73 -5.64 11.68
CA PRO A 218 -7.19 -5.45 10.32
C PRO A 218 -7.51 -3.99 9.96
N PRO A 219 -7.46 -3.57 8.68
CA PRO A 219 -7.13 -4.42 7.54
C PRO A 219 -5.64 -4.77 7.49
N TRP A 220 -5.32 -5.99 7.10
CA TRP A 220 -3.97 -6.41 6.73
C TRP A 220 -3.73 -6.18 5.24
N LEU A 221 -2.57 -6.58 4.73
CA LEU A 221 -2.30 -6.55 3.30
C LEU A 221 -3.39 -7.30 2.54
N SER A 222 -3.76 -6.80 1.37
CA SER A 222 -4.62 -7.53 0.44
C SER A 222 -3.93 -8.79 -0.09
N ASP A 223 -4.73 -9.72 -0.61
CA ASP A 223 -4.18 -10.93 -1.23
C ASP A 223 -3.28 -10.58 -2.43
N ALA A 224 -3.63 -9.54 -3.19
CA ALA A 224 -2.83 -9.06 -4.32
C ALA A 224 -1.48 -8.50 -3.87
N GLU A 225 -1.43 -7.66 -2.83
CA GLU A 225 -0.18 -7.13 -2.27
C GLU A 225 0.69 -8.24 -1.69
N THR A 226 0.07 -9.18 -0.99
CA THR A 226 0.78 -10.34 -0.43
C THR A 226 1.38 -11.20 -1.54
N GLN A 227 0.62 -11.44 -2.63
CA GLN A 227 1.09 -12.20 -3.77
C GLN A 227 2.21 -11.46 -4.50
N LEU A 228 2.10 -10.15 -4.69
CA LEU A 228 3.13 -9.34 -5.33
C LEU A 228 4.47 -9.39 -4.55
N LEU A 229 4.41 -9.29 -3.23
CA LEU A 229 5.61 -9.49 -2.37
C LEU A 229 6.20 -10.90 -2.52
N ARG A 230 5.34 -11.93 -2.60
CA ARG A 230 5.78 -13.32 -2.81
C ARG A 230 6.51 -13.47 -4.14
N ASP A 231 5.94 -12.93 -5.20
CA ASP A 231 6.47 -13.06 -6.56
C ASP A 231 7.78 -12.28 -6.69
N TRP A 232 7.86 -11.07 -6.12
CA TRP A 232 9.11 -10.32 -6.05
C TRP A 232 10.22 -11.10 -5.33
N ILE A 233 9.94 -11.62 -4.15
CA ILE A 233 10.94 -12.40 -3.38
C ILE A 233 11.30 -13.68 -4.12
N GLY A 234 10.30 -14.40 -4.66
CA GLY A 234 10.48 -15.64 -5.42
C GLY A 234 11.29 -15.44 -6.68
N GLY A 235 11.14 -14.28 -7.35
CA GLY A 235 11.91 -13.84 -8.50
C GLY A 235 13.34 -13.41 -8.18
N GLY A 236 13.75 -13.44 -6.89
CA GLY A 236 15.12 -13.13 -6.46
C GLY A 236 15.25 -11.77 -5.77
N ALA A 237 14.14 -11.15 -5.34
CA ALA A 237 14.11 -9.85 -4.66
C ALA A 237 14.91 -8.79 -5.44
N ARG A 238 14.54 -8.61 -6.72
CA ARG A 238 15.25 -7.78 -7.69
C ARG A 238 15.23 -6.30 -7.30
N SER A 239 16.34 -5.64 -7.60
CA SER A 239 16.44 -4.17 -7.53
C SER A 239 15.63 -3.49 -8.64
N GLU A 240 15.57 -2.17 -8.60
CA GLU A 240 14.88 -1.33 -9.60
C GLU A 240 15.40 -1.54 -11.04
N ASP A 241 16.69 -1.87 -11.19
CA ASP A 241 17.31 -2.20 -12.48
C ASP A 241 17.14 -3.67 -12.91
N GLY A 242 16.37 -4.46 -12.17
CA GLY A 242 16.10 -5.87 -12.45
C GLY A 242 17.21 -6.83 -11.99
N THR A 243 18.26 -6.35 -11.32
CA THR A 243 19.33 -7.21 -10.81
C THR A 243 18.84 -8.04 -9.62
N PRO A 244 18.95 -9.39 -9.64
CA PRO A 244 18.56 -10.20 -8.48
C PRO A 244 19.47 -9.93 -7.29
N ALA A 245 18.89 -9.92 -6.10
CA ALA A 245 19.65 -9.78 -4.87
C ALA A 245 20.54 -11.00 -4.63
N THR A 246 21.72 -10.77 -4.05
CA THR A 246 22.65 -11.83 -3.69
C THR A 246 22.11 -12.67 -2.52
N ILE A 247 22.38 -13.97 -2.54
CA ILE A 247 22.02 -14.86 -1.42
C ILE A 247 22.81 -14.44 -0.18
N PRO A 248 22.14 -14.10 0.95
CA PRO A 248 22.82 -13.64 2.15
C PRO A 248 23.39 -14.81 2.96
N VAL A 249 24.48 -15.42 2.47
CA VAL A 249 25.11 -16.59 3.07
C VAL A 249 25.47 -16.32 4.54
N GLY A 250 25.14 -17.27 5.42
CA GLY A 250 25.36 -17.17 6.86
C GLY A 250 24.34 -16.33 7.62
N ALA A 251 23.42 -15.63 6.92
CA ALA A 251 22.38 -14.85 7.58
C ALA A 251 21.48 -15.72 8.46
N LYS A 252 21.12 -15.21 9.63
CA LYS A 252 20.26 -15.92 10.60
C LYS A 252 18.83 -15.97 10.13
N VAL A 253 18.24 -17.15 10.16
CA VAL A 253 16.82 -17.39 9.84
C VAL A 253 16.11 -17.97 11.07
N ARG A 254 14.85 -17.57 11.26
CA ARG A 254 13.95 -18.19 12.22
C ARG A 254 12.57 -18.35 11.58
N MET A 255 12.07 -19.57 11.51
CA MET A 255 10.73 -19.88 11.07
C MET A 255 9.92 -20.45 12.25
N ARG A 256 8.70 -19.97 12.41
CA ARG A 256 7.72 -20.48 13.38
C ARG A 256 6.45 -20.84 12.62
N GLY A 257 5.86 -21.99 12.89
CA GLY A 257 4.67 -22.44 12.18
C GLY A 257 4.34 -23.88 12.46
N ILE A 258 3.64 -24.51 11.52
CA ILE A 258 3.28 -25.93 11.58
C ILE A 258 4.35 -26.76 10.87
N LEU A 259 4.83 -27.80 11.52
CA LEU A 259 5.73 -28.77 10.90
C LEU A 259 4.90 -29.61 9.91
N THR A 260 4.98 -29.30 8.61
CA THR A 260 4.19 -29.94 7.55
C THR A 260 4.85 -31.21 7.02
N GLY A 261 6.15 -31.36 7.27
CA GLY A 261 6.94 -32.52 6.90
C GLY A 261 8.09 -32.72 7.86
N ARG A 262 8.85 -33.83 7.71
CA ARG A 262 9.98 -34.13 8.58
C ARG A 262 11.03 -33.02 8.62
N HIS A 263 11.25 -32.35 7.50
CA HIS A 263 12.19 -31.24 7.32
C HIS A 263 11.51 -30.06 6.59
N GLU A 264 10.27 -29.79 6.98
CA GLU A 264 9.45 -28.78 6.33
C GLU A 264 8.53 -28.10 7.35
N ILE A 265 8.45 -26.78 7.31
CA ILE A 265 7.57 -25.94 8.14
C ILE A 265 6.74 -25.02 7.24
N ASP A 266 5.41 -25.18 7.29
CA ASP A 266 4.45 -24.47 6.43
C ASP A 266 4.86 -24.49 4.93
N GLY A 267 5.29 -25.63 4.42
CA GLY A 267 5.75 -25.77 3.03
C GLY A 267 7.17 -25.28 2.75
N SER A 268 7.88 -24.72 3.75
CA SER A 268 9.27 -24.31 3.60
C SER A 268 10.23 -25.40 4.06
N ALA A 269 11.06 -25.89 3.14
CA ALA A 269 12.06 -26.92 3.45
C ALA A 269 13.24 -26.34 4.26
N PHE A 270 13.84 -27.19 5.10
CA PHE A 270 15.10 -26.92 5.77
C PHE A 270 15.97 -28.18 5.84
N VAL A 271 17.26 -27.98 5.93
CA VAL A 271 18.25 -29.09 6.00
C VAL A 271 18.63 -29.37 7.45
N VAL A 272 18.51 -30.61 7.84
CA VAL A 272 18.99 -31.13 9.14
C VAL A 272 20.34 -31.80 8.91
N THR A 273 21.33 -31.46 9.73
CA THR A 273 22.68 -32.00 9.70
C THR A 273 23.02 -32.70 11.03
N GLY A 274 24.14 -33.35 11.12
CA GLY A 274 24.64 -33.93 12.39
C GLY A 274 24.86 -32.89 13.50
N GLY A 275 24.97 -31.62 13.16
CA GLY A 275 25.09 -30.49 14.11
C GLY A 275 23.73 -29.86 14.51
N THR A 276 22.64 -30.32 13.95
CA THR A 276 21.30 -29.76 14.26
C THR A 276 20.82 -30.31 15.62
N ARG A 277 20.52 -29.38 16.53
CA ARG A 277 19.89 -29.74 17.80
C ARG A 277 18.37 -29.87 17.61
N ILE A 278 17.80 -30.98 18.05
CA ILE A 278 16.36 -31.23 18.07
C ILE A 278 15.91 -31.31 19.52
N ASP A 279 15.03 -30.39 19.93
CA ASP A 279 14.51 -30.32 21.29
C ASP A 279 12.99 -30.61 21.31
N ASP A 280 12.54 -31.23 22.39
CA ASP A 280 11.11 -31.42 22.69
C ASP A 280 10.36 -32.29 21.65
N ALA A 281 11.09 -33.08 20.84
CA ALA A 281 10.57 -34.03 19.84
C ALA A 281 9.41 -33.47 18.99
N PRO A 282 9.65 -32.43 18.17
CA PRO A 282 8.62 -31.78 17.36
C PRO A 282 7.93 -32.80 16.46
N ARG A 283 6.58 -32.68 16.35
CA ARG A 283 5.74 -33.63 15.62
C ARG A 283 5.21 -33.00 14.35
N ILE A 284 5.07 -33.77 13.28
CA ILE A 284 4.37 -33.34 12.08
C ILE A 284 2.90 -33.00 12.45
N GLY A 285 2.42 -31.86 12.01
CA GLY A 285 1.12 -31.28 12.38
C GLY A 285 1.16 -30.43 13.66
N GLY A 286 2.26 -30.45 14.43
CA GLY A 286 2.48 -29.61 15.60
C GLY A 286 3.14 -28.27 15.26
N ARG A 287 3.03 -27.30 16.19
CA ARG A 287 3.77 -26.04 16.08
C ARG A 287 5.25 -26.27 16.37
N ALA A 288 6.10 -25.68 15.54
CA ALA A 288 7.54 -25.79 15.68
C ALA A 288 8.26 -24.45 15.47
N GLU A 289 9.49 -24.37 15.95
CA GLU A 289 10.43 -23.31 15.63
C GLU A 289 11.70 -23.91 15.04
N VAL A 290 12.09 -23.43 13.86
CA VAL A 290 13.34 -23.72 13.19
C VAL A 290 14.23 -22.49 13.27
N ARG A 291 15.44 -22.63 13.82
CA ARG A 291 16.49 -21.61 13.77
C ARG A 291 17.66 -22.15 12.96
N GLY A 292 18.18 -21.34 12.08
CA GLY A 292 19.24 -21.76 11.19
C GLY A 292 19.96 -20.57 10.55
N HIS A 293 20.67 -20.89 9.50
CA HIS A 293 21.37 -19.92 8.67
C HIS A 293 21.25 -20.30 7.20
N VAL A 294 21.46 -19.32 6.33
CA VAL A 294 21.40 -19.51 4.88
C VAL A 294 22.73 -20.11 4.39
N SER A 295 22.66 -21.19 3.61
CA SER A 295 23.80 -21.79 2.93
C SER A 295 24.21 -21.01 1.67
N ALA A 296 25.33 -21.40 1.06
CA ALA A 296 25.77 -20.83 -0.20
C ALA A 296 24.78 -21.06 -1.38
N ASN A 297 23.95 -22.09 -1.28
CA ASN A 297 22.94 -22.42 -2.28
C ASN A 297 21.56 -21.81 -1.98
N GLY A 298 21.43 -21.01 -0.90
CA GLY A 298 20.15 -20.47 -0.46
C GLY A 298 19.31 -21.38 0.41
N ASP A 299 19.79 -22.62 0.72
CA ASP A 299 19.10 -23.53 1.61
C ASP A 299 19.17 -23.03 3.07
N ILE A 300 18.17 -23.37 3.86
CA ILE A 300 18.18 -23.12 5.30
C ILE A 300 18.78 -24.31 6.03
N ILE A 301 19.97 -24.15 6.57
CA ILE A 301 20.61 -25.17 7.42
C ILE A 301 20.11 -24.94 8.85
N ALA A 302 19.37 -25.92 9.36
CA ALA A 302 18.84 -25.85 10.71
C ALA A 302 19.94 -26.05 11.76
N ASN A 303 20.11 -25.09 12.65
CA ASN A 303 20.93 -25.23 13.86
C ASN A 303 20.12 -25.85 15.01
N ARG A 304 18.80 -25.54 15.04
CA ARG A 304 17.87 -25.99 16.07
C ARG A 304 16.47 -26.16 15.53
N VAL A 305 15.83 -27.26 15.88
CA VAL A 305 14.39 -27.49 15.68
C VAL A 305 13.77 -27.82 17.03
N ARG A 306 12.66 -27.18 17.40
CA ARG A 306 11.99 -27.44 18.68
C ARG A 306 10.48 -27.34 18.55
N ASP A 307 9.77 -28.04 19.43
CA ASP A 307 8.32 -27.87 19.63
C ASP A 307 7.97 -26.50 20.24
N ARG A 308 6.72 -26.02 20.03
CA ARG A 308 6.26 -24.70 20.45
C ARG A 308 4.84 -24.73 21.03
#